data_056b256b51d2c9dc284ab26100b99edc
#
_entry.id   056b256b51d2c9dc284ab26100b99edc
#
_cell.length_a   1.000
_cell.length_b   1.000
_cell.length_c   1.000
_cell.angle_alpha   90.00
_cell.angle_beta   90.00
_cell.angle_gamma   90.00
#
_symmetry.space_group_name_H-M   'P 1'
#
loop_
_entity.id
_entity.type
_entity.pdbx_description
1 polymer ?
#
loop_
_entity_poly.entity_id
_entity_poly.type
_entity_poly.pdbx_seq_one_letter_code
_entity_poly.pdbx_strand_id
1 'polypeptide(L)'
;VAGNVDANGTPTQYAIRAFGRVVSGFFKQGVLNVGDFERFKRVDIRDSNIAEIISVRDEDRNEYFEVENLSQDVIFKEVVNSNFKSDNVPSIMKPTIVSRKFVVEYGNNTTTLQFGSGDVEVDTSIADPSELSLDIIGKNYITDTSFDPTRIAKNSSMGIVPTNTRLFV
;
A
#
# COMPACT_ATOMS: atom_id res chain seq x y z
N VAL A 1 17.03 -2.17 25.54
CA VAL A 1 17.75 -2.14 26.83
C VAL A 1 17.09 -3.14 27.73
N ALA A 2 17.87 -3.99 28.42
CA ALA A 2 17.36 -4.91 29.43
C ALA A 2 16.77 -4.11 30.60
N GLY A 3 15.53 -4.39 30.96
CA GLY A 3 14.84 -3.71 32.06
C GLY A 3 15.14 -4.36 33.42
N ASN A 4 15.04 -5.69 33.46
CA ASN A 4 15.34 -6.48 34.63
C ASN A 4 16.15 -7.71 34.26
N VAL A 5 16.97 -8.19 35.17
CA VAL A 5 17.76 -9.44 35.03
C VAL A 5 17.44 -10.38 36.18
N ASP A 6 17.53 -11.68 35.96
CA ASP A 6 17.41 -12.71 36.99
C ASP A 6 18.71 -12.82 37.82
N ALA A 7 18.70 -13.72 38.81
CA ALA A 7 19.87 -13.97 39.67
C ALA A 7 21.10 -14.46 38.90
N ASN A 8 20.93 -14.96 37.69
CA ASN A 8 22.00 -15.46 36.80
C ASN A 8 22.45 -14.42 35.77
N GLY A 9 21.90 -13.20 35.82
CA GLY A 9 22.22 -12.14 34.86
C GLY A 9 21.48 -12.22 33.54
N THR A 10 20.51 -13.13 33.39
CA THR A 10 19.71 -13.26 32.16
C THR A 10 18.59 -12.22 32.15
N PRO A 11 18.43 -11.42 31.05
CA PRO A 11 17.38 -10.45 30.98
C PRO A 11 15.99 -11.10 31.01
N THR A 12 15.16 -10.70 31.96
CA THR A 12 13.76 -11.15 32.12
C THR A 12 12.74 -10.20 31.50
N GLN A 13 13.15 -8.93 31.29
CA GLN A 13 12.32 -7.90 30.68
C GLN A 13 13.16 -7.00 29.80
N TYR A 14 12.58 -6.56 28.68
CA TYR A 14 13.21 -5.64 27.75
C TYR A 14 12.36 -4.38 27.63
N ALA A 15 12.98 -3.21 27.74
CA ALA A 15 12.35 -1.94 27.38
C ALA A 15 12.57 -1.69 25.89
N ILE A 16 11.47 -1.63 25.14
CA ILE A 16 11.47 -1.29 23.72
C ILE A 16 11.05 0.18 23.60
N ARG A 17 11.88 0.97 22.90
CA ARG A 17 11.52 2.36 22.55
C ARG A 17 11.24 2.40 21.06
N ALA A 18 10.06 2.87 20.70
CA ALA A 18 9.67 3.15 19.33
C ALA A 18 9.43 4.65 19.16
N PHE A 19 9.76 5.17 17.99
CA PHE A 19 9.45 6.55 17.60
C PHE A 19 8.40 6.49 16.51
N GLY A 20 7.36 7.29 16.65
CA GLY A 20 6.30 7.43 15.65
C GLY A 20 6.14 8.89 15.23
N ARG A 21 5.69 9.11 14.01
CA ARG A 21 5.27 10.40 13.52
C ARG A 21 3.81 10.60 13.91
N VAL A 22 3.48 11.72 14.53
CA VAL A 22 2.11 12.11 14.85
C VAL A 22 1.76 13.30 13.97
N VAL A 23 0.67 13.18 13.24
CA VAL A 23 0.13 14.25 12.41
C VAL A 23 -1.05 14.88 13.15
N SER A 24 -1.03 16.21 13.28
CA SER A 24 -2.14 16.97 13.85
C SER A 24 -2.83 17.76 12.75
N GLY A 25 -4.13 17.61 12.62
CA GLY A 25 -4.90 18.27 11.56
C GLY A 25 -6.40 18.10 11.72
N PHE A 26 -7.15 18.60 10.76
CA PHE A 26 -8.59 18.41 10.63
C PHE A 26 -8.87 17.43 9.52
N PHE A 27 -9.86 16.56 9.72
CA PHE A 27 -10.37 15.74 8.63
C PHE A 27 -11.17 16.60 7.66
N LYS A 28 -10.86 16.47 6.39
CA LYS A 28 -11.56 17.13 5.31
C LYS A 28 -11.83 16.12 4.21
N GLN A 29 -12.99 16.18 3.62
CA GLN A 29 -13.34 15.36 2.47
C GLN A 29 -13.42 16.25 1.25
N GLY A 30 -12.77 15.84 0.17
CA GLY A 30 -12.80 16.49 -1.12
C GLY A 30 -13.40 15.56 -2.19
N VAL A 31 -13.95 16.17 -3.22
CA VAL A 31 -14.39 15.45 -4.43
C VAL A 31 -13.62 16.00 -5.62
N LEU A 32 -12.92 15.12 -6.30
CA LEU A 32 -12.12 15.44 -7.48
C LEU A 32 -12.78 14.80 -8.72
N ASN A 33 -13.06 15.60 -9.73
CA ASN A 33 -13.55 15.10 -11.01
C ASN A 33 -12.36 14.67 -11.87
N VAL A 34 -12.35 13.41 -12.24
CA VAL A 34 -11.36 12.86 -13.17
C VAL A 34 -12.00 12.81 -14.55
N GLY A 35 -11.40 13.48 -15.52
CA GLY A 35 -11.85 13.45 -16.89
C GLY A 35 -11.42 12.18 -17.63
N ASP A 36 -11.26 12.30 -18.95
CA ASP A 36 -10.89 11.21 -19.83
C ASP A 36 -9.57 10.54 -19.43
N PHE A 37 -9.39 9.32 -19.94
CA PHE A 37 -8.18 8.54 -19.74
C PHE A 37 -6.93 9.27 -20.24
N GLU A 38 -5.94 9.33 -19.40
CA GLU A 38 -4.62 9.86 -19.71
C GLU A 38 -3.57 9.07 -18.93
N ARG A 39 -2.55 8.57 -19.59
CA ARG A 39 -1.46 7.86 -18.93
C ARG A 39 -0.74 8.78 -17.96
N PHE A 40 -0.44 8.27 -16.77
CA PHE A 40 0.19 9.04 -15.69
C PHE A 40 -0.59 10.29 -15.30
N LYS A 41 -1.92 10.14 -15.31
CA LYS A 41 -2.85 11.21 -14.96
C LYS A 41 -2.49 11.87 -13.66
N ARG A 42 -2.48 13.20 -13.69
CA ARG A 42 -2.27 14.03 -12.51
C ARG A 42 -3.57 14.75 -12.17
N VAL A 43 -3.95 14.64 -10.91
CA VAL A 43 -5.16 15.28 -10.38
C VAL A 43 -4.76 16.15 -9.20
N ASP A 44 -5.00 17.45 -9.31
CA ASP A 44 -4.62 18.39 -8.27
C ASP A 44 -5.72 18.53 -7.22
N ILE A 45 -5.35 18.41 -5.97
CA ILE A 45 -6.18 18.75 -4.83
C ILE A 45 -6.00 20.23 -4.59
N ARG A 46 -7.07 21.00 -4.80
CA ARG A 46 -7.07 22.47 -4.64
C ARG A 46 -7.15 22.87 -3.16
N ASP A 47 -6.28 22.29 -2.37
CA ASP A 47 -6.13 22.65 -0.96
C ASP A 47 -4.67 22.76 -0.60
N SER A 48 -4.35 23.68 0.27
CA SER A 48 -3.01 23.90 0.79
C SER A 48 -2.86 23.23 2.16
N ASN A 49 -1.64 22.89 2.50
CA ASN A 49 -1.30 22.32 3.81
C ASN A 49 -1.93 20.94 4.10
N ILE A 50 -2.06 20.09 3.09
CA ILE A 50 -2.44 18.71 3.31
C ILE A 50 -1.28 17.99 3.99
N ALA A 51 -1.56 17.45 5.16
CA ALA A 51 -0.56 16.74 5.94
C ALA A 51 -0.47 15.26 5.56
N GLU A 52 -1.61 14.65 5.24
CA GLU A 52 -1.72 13.23 4.90
C GLU A 52 -3.02 12.99 4.13
N ILE A 53 -2.99 12.04 3.21
CA ILE A 53 -4.17 11.54 2.50
C ILE A 53 -4.56 10.21 3.15
N ILE A 54 -5.76 10.15 3.70
CA ILE A 54 -6.21 9.00 4.46
C ILE A 54 -6.80 7.93 3.56
N SER A 55 -7.60 8.33 2.57
CA SER A 55 -8.21 7.40 1.63
C SER A 55 -8.56 8.09 0.33
N VAL A 56 -8.46 7.37 -0.78
CA VAL A 56 -8.93 7.78 -2.10
C VAL A 56 -9.82 6.67 -2.64
N ARG A 57 -11.07 7.01 -2.98
CA ARG A 57 -12.05 6.05 -3.51
C ARG A 57 -12.78 6.63 -4.71
N ASP A 58 -13.13 5.77 -5.66
CA ASP A 58 -14.01 6.16 -6.77
C ASP A 58 -15.50 5.99 -6.45
N GLU A 59 -16.36 6.32 -7.41
CA GLU A 59 -17.81 6.19 -7.28
C GLU A 59 -18.28 4.73 -7.10
N ASP A 60 -17.53 3.78 -7.62
CA ASP A 60 -17.77 2.34 -7.47
C ASP A 60 -17.21 1.78 -6.15
N ARG A 61 -16.72 2.65 -5.27
CA ARG A 61 -16.10 2.33 -3.99
C ARG A 61 -14.78 1.55 -4.09
N ASN A 62 -14.15 1.54 -5.25
CA ASN A 62 -12.80 1.00 -5.36
C ASN A 62 -11.84 1.93 -4.63
N GLU A 63 -10.96 1.34 -3.84
CA GLU A 63 -9.94 2.06 -3.08
C GLU A 63 -8.63 2.13 -3.84
N TYR A 64 -8.04 3.30 -3.88
CA TYR A 64 -6.71 3.56 -4.43
C TYR A 64 -5.74 3.72 -3.28
N PHE A 65 -4.57 3.10 -3.41
CA PHE A 65 -3.56 3.06 -2.34
C PHE A 65 -2.38 3.95 -2.67
N GLU A 66 -1.94 4.70 -1.67
CA GLU A 66 -0.71 5.46 -1.77
C GLU A 66 0.48 4.51 -1.77
N VAL A 67 1.41 4.76 -2.69
CA VAL A 67 2.67 4.02 -2.84
C VAL A 67 3.82 4.99 -2.99
N GLU A 68 5.03 4.57 -2.63
CA GLU A 68 6.22 5.40 -2.83
C GLU A 68 6.58 5.55 -4.32
N ASN A 69 6.36 4.50 -5.09
CA ASN A 69 6.62 4.46 -6.52
C ASN A 69 5.50 3.69 -7.25
N LEU A 70 5.11 4.14 -8.44
CA LEU A 70 4.09 3.48 -9.24
C LEU A 70 4.48 2.05 -9.69
N SER A 71 5.75 1.70 -9.66
CA SER A 71 6.23 0.33 -9.90
C SER A 71 6.04 -0.61 -8.72
N GLN A 72 5.67 -0.10 -7.55
CA GLN A 72 5.41 -0.90 -6.36
C GLN A 72 4.04 -1.57 -6.47
N ASP A 73 4.00 -2.90 -6.48
CA ASP A 73 2.77 -3.69 -6.62
C ASP A 73 2.26 -4.25 -5.29
N VAL A 74 3.07 -4.20 -4.24
CA VAL A 74 2.74 -4.77 -2.93
C VAL A 74 2.74 -3.68 -1.87
N ILE A 75 1.66 -3.63 -1.11
CA ILE A 75 1.55 -2.85 0.12
C ILE A 75 1.34 -3.79 1.32
N PHE A 76 1.69 -3.32 2.51
CA PHE A 76 1.43 -4.05 3.74
C PHE A 76 0.19 -3.46 4.43
N LYS A 77 -0.85 -4.28 4.56
CA LYS A 77 -2.07 -3.93 5.30
C LYS A 77 -2.05 -4.54 6.69
N GLU A 78 -2.41 -3.75 7.67
CA GLU A 78 -2.65 -4.23 9.02
C GLU A 78 -3.94 -5.06 9.06
N VAL A 79 -3.84 -6.27 9.57
CA VAL A 79 -4.98 -7.19 9.74
C VAL A 79 -5.06 -7.63 11.18
N VAL A 80 -6.26 -7.71 11.72
CA VAL A 80 -6.46 -8.20 13.09
C VAL A 80 -5.93 -9.62 13.21
N ASN A 81 -5.12 -9.89 14.22
CA ASN A 81 -4.58 -11.18 14.47
C ASN A 81 -5.62 -12.08 15.17
N SER A 82 -6.04 -13.16 14.51
CA SER A 82 -6.98 -14.13 15.09
C SER A 82 -6.41 -14.88 16.28
N ASN A 83 -5.08 -14.97 16.39
CA ASN A 83 -4.37 -15.67 17.46
C ASN A 83 -3.88 -14.74 18.58
N PHE A 84 -4.43 -13.51 18.63
CA PHE A 84 -4.05 -12.48 19.61
C PHE A 84 -3.93 -13.02 21.06
N LYS A 85 -4.80 -13.95 21.46
CA LYS A 85 -4.80 -14.52 22.82
C LYS A 85 -3.60 -15.39 23.14
N SER A 86 -2.97 -15.98 22.13
CA SER A 86 -1.84 -16.89 22.31
C SER A 86 -0.48 -16.20 22.16
N ASP A 87 -0.36 -15.28 21.24
CA ASP A 87 0.90 -14.61 20.92
C ASP A 87 1.00 -13.16 21.42
N ASN A 88 -0.10 -12.66 21.96
CA ASN A 88 -0.21 -11.29 22.50
C ASN A 88 0.14 -10.18 21.49
N VAL A 89 -0.05 -10.46 20.21
CA VAL A 89 0.15 -9.52 19.10
C VAL A 89 -1.20 -9.14 18.51
N PRO A 90 -1.67 -7.89 18.65
CA PRO A 90 -3.05 -7.52 18.28
C PRO A 90 -3.29 -7.52 16.76
N SER A 91 -2.26 -7.26 15.97
CA SER A 91 -2.36 -7.19 14.51
C SER A 91 -1.10 -7.71 13.84
N ILE A 92 -1.25 -8.14 12.61
CA ILE A 92 -0.16 -8.59 11.74
C ILE A 92 -0.19 -7.81 10.43
N MET A 93 0.99 -7.58 9.86
CA MET A 93 1.11 -6.95 8.55
C MET A 93 1.01 -8.00 7.46
N LYS A 94 0.00 -7.88 6.59
CA LYS A 94 -0.22 -8.79 5.48
C LYS A 94 0.15 -8.12 4.15
N PRO A 95 1.02 -8.71 3.34
CA PRO A 95 1.29 -8.21 2.00
C PRO A 95 0.03 -8.35 1.13
N THR A 96 -0.31 -7.29 0.40
CA THR A 96 -1.47 -7.22 -0.48
C THR A 96 -1.03 -6.61 -1.81
N ILE A 97 -1.36 -7.29 -2.91
CA ILE A 97 -1.11 -6.76 -4.26
C ILE A 97 -2.17 -5.70 -4.56
N VAL A 98 -1.74 -4.57 -5.11
CA VAL A 98 -2.59 -3.44 -5.45
C VAL A 98 -2.37 -3.00 -6.88
N SER A 99 -3.45 -3.02 -7.67
CA SER A 99 -3.49 -2.48 -9.03
C SER A 99 -3.92 -1.02 -9.06
N ARG A 100 -4.78 -0.60 -8.13
CA ARG A 100 -5.23 0.80 -7.97
C ARG A 100 -4.32 1.51 -7.00
N LYS A 101 -3.44 2.35 -7.52
CA LYS A 101 -2.41 3.03 -6.73
C LYS A 101 -2.12 4.42 -7.26
N PHE A 102 -1.60 5.27 -6.40
CA PHE A 102 -1.19 6.61 -6.73
C PHE A 102 0.04 7.01 -5.92
N VAL A 103 0.76 8.00 -6.41
CA VAL A 103 1.85 8.68 -5.70
C VAL A 103 1.40 10.10 -5.39
N VAL A 104 1.74 10.59 -4.22
CA VAL A 104 1.45 11.96 -3.80
C VAL A 104 2.67 12.83 -4.05
N GLU A 105 2.46 13.91 -4.79
CA GLU A 105 3.46 14.95 -4.98
C GLU A 105 3.04 16.21 -4.21
N TYR A 106 3.80 16.56 -3.21
CA TYR A 106 3.56 17.77 -2.41
C TYR A 106 4.28 18.97 -3.06
N GLY A 107 3.52 19.91 -3.60
CA GLY A 107 4.01 21.20 -4.09
C GLY A 107 3.87 22.30 -3.05
N ASN A 108 4.38 23.50 -3.35
CA ASN A 108 4.33 24.63 -2.41
C ASN A 108 2.91 25.08 -2.05
N ASN A 109 1.94 24.86 -2.93
CA ASN A 109 0.56 25.32 -2.73
C ASN A 109 -0.49 24.35 -3.28
N THR A 110 -0.07 23.20 -3.79
CA THR A 110 -0.93 22.18 -4.36
C THR A 110 -0.41 20.81 -3.97
N THR A 111 -1.32 19.88 -3.76
CA THR A 111 -1.01 18.46 -3.61
C THR A 111 -1.57 17.74 -4.82
N THR A 112 -0.72 17.02 -5.54
CA THR A 112 -1.09 16.32 -6.77
C THR A 112 -1.07 14.84 -6.57
N LEU A 113 -2.13 14.15 -7.01
CA LEU A 113 -2.18 12.70 -7.10
C LEU A 113 -1.76 12.27 -8.49
N GLN A 114 -0.70 11.50 -8.61
CA GLN A 114 -0.27 10.91 -9.87
C GLN A 114 -0.66 9.44 -9.91
N PHE A 115 -1.45 9.07 -10.91
CA PHE A 115 -1.89 7.70 -11.17
C PHE A 115 -0.98 7.00 -12.19
N GLY A 116 -1.25 5.72 -12.43
CA GLY A 116 -0.46 4.89 -13.30
C GLY A 116 -0.67 5.10 -14.80
N SER A 117 -0.40 4.08 -15.58
CA SER A 117 -0.46 4.12 -17.05
C SER A 117 -1.49 3.19 -17.66
N GLY A 118 -2.15 2.34 -16.86
CA GLY A 118 -3.06 1.29 -17.32
C GLY A 118 -4.53 1.68 -17.24
N ASP A 119 -5.30 1.10 -18.16
CA ASP A 119 -6.76 1.12 -18.13
C ASP A 119 -7.29 -0.12 -17.41
N VAL A 120 -8.50 -0.02 -16.84
CA VAL A 120 -9.20 -1.14 -16.18
C VAL A 120 -9.39 -2.31 -17.13
N GLU A 121 -9.62 -2.06 -18.43
CA GLU A 121 -9.81 -3.10 -19.43
C GLU A 121 -8.53 -3.87 -19.80
N VAL A 122 -7.36 -3.28 -19.56
CA VAL A 122 -6.05 -3.86 -19.92
C VAL A 122 -5.42 -4.62 -18.76
N ASP A 123 -5.87 -4.36 -17.54
CA ASP A 123 -5.30 -4.95 -16.32
C ASP A 123 -5.94 -6.31 -15.96
N THR A 124 -6.27 -7.11 -16.97
CA THR A 124 -6.72 -8.50 -16.78
C THR A 124 -5.59 -9.48 -16.47
N SER A 125 -4.35 -9.01 -16.47
CA SER A 125 -3.23 -9.82 -16.01
C SER A 125 -3.10 -9.76 -14.48
N ILE A 126 -4.02 -10.40 -13.83
CA ILE A 126 -3.85 -10.82 -12.44
C ILE A 126 -2.64 -11.75 -12.46
N ALA A 127 -1.57 -11.38 -11.76
CA ALA A 127 -0.48 -12.31 -11.50
C ALA A 127 -1.11 -13.60 -10.97
N ASP A 128 -0.80 -14.72 -11.60
CA ASP A 128 -1.41 -16.00 -11.21
C ASP A 128 -1.16 -16.23 -9.72
N PRO A 129 -2.21 -16.31 -8.87
CA PRO A 129 -2.04 -16.51 -7.45
C PRO A 129 -1.26 -17.79 -7.12
N SER A 130 -1.21 -18.74 -8.04
CA SER A 130 -0.45 -19.97 -7.89
C SER A 130 1.07 -19.75 -8.02
N GLU A 131 1.51 -18.77 -8.81
CA GLU A 131 2.93 -18.43 -8.89
C GLU A 131 3.42 -17.64 -7.66
N LEU A 132 2.54 -16.88 -7.02
CA LEU A 132 2.85 -16.10 -5.82
C LEU A 132 2.69 -16.90 -4.51
N SER A 133 1.83 -17.92 -4.50
CA SER A 133 1.55 -18.68 -3.28
C SER A 133 2.59 -19.76 -2.97
N LEU A 134 3.38 -20.16 -3.94
CA LEU A 134 4.35 -21.26 -3.77
C LEU A 134 5.56 -20.87 -2.93
N ASP A 135 5.98 -19.61 -2.96
CA ASP A 135 7.16 -19.17 -2.18
C ASP A 135 6.83 -18.69 -0.76
N ILE A 136 5.57 -18.35 -0.46
CA ILE A 136 5.19 -17.77 0.84
C ILE A 136 4.80 -18.85 1.87
N ILE A 137 4.46 -20.06 1.45
CA ILE A 137 3.93 -21.12 2.35
C ILE A 137 4.95 -22.23 2.62
N GLY A 138 6.21 -21.92 2.78
CA GLY A 138 7.20 -22.82 3.45
C GLY A 138 7.21 -24.29 2.99
N LYS A 139 6.83 -24.60 1.77
CA LYS A 139 7.02 -25.92 1.19
C LYS A 139 8.38 -25.94 0.52
N ASN A 140 9.27 -26.78 1.03
CA ASN A 140 10.56 -27.11 0.43
C ASN A 140 10.40 -27.79 -0.93
N TYR A 141 9.85 -27.09 -1.90
CA TYR A 141 9.95 -27.47 -3.28
C TYR A 141 11.07 -26.68 -3.91
N ILE A 142 12.17 -27.35 -4.14
CA ILE A 142 13.16 -26.89 -5.11
C ILE A 142 12.47 -27.04 -6.47
N THR A 143 11.79 -26.00 -6.91
CA THR A 143 11.39 -25.92 -8.30
C THR A 143 12.62 -25.45 -9.07
N ASP A 144 12.99 -26.14 -10.16
CA ASP A 144 14.06 -25.73 -11.08
C ASP A 144 13.79 -24.41 -11.79
N THR A 145 12.70 -23.73 -11.48
CA THR A 145 12.37 -22.39 -11.93
C THR A 145 12.82 -21.39 -10.89
N SER A 146 13.95 -20.74 -11.14
CA SER A 146 14.37 -19.60 -10.38
C SER A 146 13.28 -18.52 -10.47
N PHE A 147 12.97 -17.88 -9.34
CA PHE A 147 12.14 -16.68 -9.31
C PHE A 147 12.74 -15.65 -10.26
N ASP A 148 12.03 -15.37 -11.34
CA ASP A 148 12.41 -14.35 -12.31
C ASP A 148 11.62 -13.07 -12.01
N PRO A 149 12.24 -12.07 -11.36
CA PRO A 149 11.55 -10.81 -11.04
C PRO A 149 11.12 -10.04 -12.30
N THR A 150 11.64 -10.40 -13.47
CA THR A 150 11.25 -9.76 -14.74
C THR A 150 9.93 -10.31 -15.28
N ARG A 151 9.47 -11.47 -14.83
CA ARG A 151 8.15 -12.01 -15.19
C ARG A 151 7.00 -11.24 -14.54
N ILE A 152 7.21 -10.70 -13.36
CA ILE A 152 6.26 -9.81 -12.69
C ILE A 152 6.11 -8.50 -13.48
N ALA A 153 7.16 -8.07 -14.16
CA ALA A 153 7.18 -6.81 -14.91
C ALA A 153 6.54 -6.89 -16.30
N LYS A 154 6.22 -8.07 -16.82
CA LYS A 154 5.75 -8.23 -18.22
C LYS A 154 4.33 -7.73 -18.49
N ASN A 155 3.55 -7.48 -17.44
CA ASN A 155 2.16 -7.03 -17.56
C ASN A 155 1.84 -5.79 -16.72
N SER A 156 2.84 -5.07 -16.25
CA SER A 156 2.62 -3.97 -15.35
C SER A 156 2.19 -2.71 -16.09
N SER A 157 0.90 -2.50 -16.18
CA SER A 157 0.43 -1.15 -16.04
C SER A 157 0.95 -0.67 -14.69
N MET A 158 1.66 0.45 -14.64
CA MET A 158 2.14 1.05 -13.38
C MET A 158 0.97 1.52 -12.49
N GLY A 159 -0.12 0.75 -12.46
CA GLY A 159 -1.38 1.03 -11.79
C GLY A 159 -2.47 1.55 -12.73
N ILE A 160 -3.71 1.29 -12.31
CA ILE A 160 -4.93 1.69 -13.03
C ILE A 160 -5.15 3.19 -12.90
N VAL A 161 -5.52 3.83 -14.01
CA VAL A 161 -5.92 5.24 -14.05
C VAL A 161 -7.42 5.35 -13.85
N PRO A 162 -7.91 6.10 -12.86
CA PRO A 162 -9.32 6.44 -12.78
C PRO A 162 -9.74 7.26 -14.01
N THR A 163 -10.87 6.91 -14.62
CA THR A 163 -11.34 7.52 -15.87
C THR A 163 -12.81 7.86 -15.76
N ASN A 164 -13.19 9.06 -16.16
CA ASN A 164 -14.57 9.56 -16.17
C ASN A 164 -15.34 9.30 -14.87
N THR A 165 -14.67 9.38 -13.74
CA THR A 165 -15.21 9.13 -12.42
C THR A 165 -14.92 10.28 -11.47
N ARG A 166 -15.57 10.29 -10.31
CA ARG A 166 -15.26 11.18 -9.20
C ARG A 166 -14.46 10.43 -8.15
N LEU A 167 -13.41 11.05 -7.67
CA LEU A 167 -12.64 10.55 -6.54
C LEU A 167 -13.04 11.27 -5.27
N PHE A 168 -13.29 10.52 -4.23
CA PHE A 168 -13.51 10.98 -2.86
C PHE A 168 -12.20 10.85 -2.09
N VAL A 169 -11.70 11.96 -1.62
CA VAL A 169 -10.40 12.08 -0.96
C VAL A 169 -10.58 12.63 0.45
#